data_be639d160fc46915675e7ef1fbe89e04
#
_entry.id   be639d160fc46915675e7ef1fbe89e04
#
_cell.length_a   1.000
_cell.length_b   1.000
_cell.length_c   1.000
_cell.angle_alpha   90.00
_cell.angle_beta   90.00
_cell.angle_gamma   90.00
#
_symmetry.space_group_name_H-M   'P 1'
#
loop_
_entity.id
_entity.type
_entity.pdbx_description
1 polymer ?
#
loop_
_entity_poly.entity_id
_entity_poly.type
_entity_poly.pdbx_seq_one_letter_code
_entity_poly.pdbx_strand_id
1 'polypeptide(L)'
;MVNNNIVPGFDDEKDDSLKIKLDKIKDMPNCLMLSLTGYIDTYNSASFQKSVQKAIEAGFIKLIFQCGSLNYVSSTGIGSFTTFLKAVKAQGGDIIMLDIQPKVYEVLQLLGFSRFFNIKDNLDDSISFFRSGSAKDTTIIFPKVVSCPICYKKLKATKAGRFRCSECKSILTIDENGLVLLG
;
A
#
# COMPACT_ATOMS: atom_id res chain seq x y z
N MET A 1 17.53 15.51 -16.20
CA MET A 1 17.53 14.06 -16.49
C MET A 1 17.49 13.33 -15.17
N VAL A 2 16.46 12.50 -14.92
CA VAL A 2 16.37 11.69 -13.71
C VAL A 2 17.35 10.53 -13.90
N ASN A 3 18.38 10.46 -13.06
CA ASN A 3 19.42 9.44 -13.19
C ASN A 3 19.04 8.24 -12.32
N ASN A 4 18.32 7.27 -12.89
CA ASN A 4 17.88 6.06 -12.18
C ASN A 4 18.96 4.95 -12.16
N ASN A 5 20.23 5.32 -12.12
CA ASN A 5 21.37 4.38 -12.06
C ASN A 5 21.36 3.47 -10.80
N ILE A 6 20.33 3.61 -9.95
CA ILE A 6 20.15 2.82 -8.72
C ILE A 6 19.78 1.36 -9.05
N VAL A 7 18.99 1.17 -10.12
CA VAL A 7 18.53 -0.14 -10.58
C VAL A 7 18.90 -0.28 -12.05
N PRO A 8 19.78 -1.22 -12.42
CA PRO A 8 20.17 -1.45 -13.82
C PRO A 8 18.94 -1.75 -14.69
N GLY A 9 18.84 -1.09 -15.84
CA GLY A 9 17.78 -1.29 -16.82
C GLY A 9 16.40 -0.80 -16.40
N PHE A 10 16.27 -0.04 -15.29
CA PHE A 10 14.98 0.47 -14.81
C PHE A 10 14.29 1.36 -15.86
N ASP A 11 15.05 2.15 -16.58
CA ASP A 11 14.58 3.11 -17.58
C ASP A 11 14.48 2.55 -19.01
N ASP A 12 14.66 1.24 -19.20
CA ASP A 12 14.62 0.61 -20.54
C ASP A 12 13.24 0.71 -21.20
N GLU A 13 12.18 0.76 -20.38
CA GLU A 13 10.80 0.89 -20.84
C GLU A 13 10.18 2.20 -20.34
N LYS A 14 10.59 3.32 -20.95
CA LYS A 14 10.02 4.64 -20.61
C LYS A 14 8.65 4.82 -21.23
N ASP A 15 7.77 5.38 -20.45
CA ASP A 15 6.49 5.88 -20.89
C ASP A 15 6.36 7.35 -20.49
N ASP A 16 6.02 8.21 -21.44
CA ASP A 16 5.94 9.67 -21.21
C ASP A 16 4.77 10.05 -20.28
N SER A 17 3.78 9.17 -20.16
CA SER A 17 2.61 9.39 -19.32
C SER A 17 2.84 9.09 -17.84
N LEU A 18 3.91 8.32 -17.52
CA LEU A 18 4.32 7.98 -16.16
C LEU A 18 5.83 8.18 -15.98
N LYS A 19 6.20 9.16 -15.20
CA LYS A 19 7.60 9.39 -14.82
C LYS A 19 7.84 8.81 -13.44
N ILE A 20 8.91 8.04 -13.29
CA ILE A 20 9.32 7.42 -12.03
C ILE A 20 10.72 7.89 -11.69
N LYS A 21 10.87 8.50 -10.52
CA LYS A 21 12.18 8.86 -9.95
C LYS A 21 12.50 7.91 -8.81
N LEU A 22 13.73 7.40 -8.77
CA LEU A 22 14.23 6.52 -7.73
C LEU A 22 15.10 7.30 -6.73
N ASP A 23 14.83 7.12 -5.45
CA ASP A 23 15.65 7.67 -4.37
C ASP A 23 15.91 6.56 -3.30
N LYS A 24 17.18 6.35 -2.94
CA LYS A 24 17.55 5.45 -1.84
C LYS A 24 17.25 6.11 -0.50
N ILE A 25 16.74 5.34 0.45
CA ILE A 25 16.54 5.82 1.81
C ILE A 25 17.84 5.60 2.59
N LYS A 26 18.33 6.68 3.21
CA LYS A 26 19.55 6.65 4.03
C LYS A 26 19.42 5.61 5.16
N ASP A 27 20.49 4.87 5.39
CA ASP A 27 20.56 3.82 6.42
C ASP A 27 19.59 2.64 6.27
N MET A 28 19.01 2.48 5.05
CA MET A 28 18.10 1.37 4.72
C MET A 28 18.42 0.84 3.31
N PRO A 29 19.43 -0.03 3.16
CA PRO A 29 19.94 -0.44 1.84
C PRO A 29 18.92 -1.18 0.97
N ASN A 30 17.93 -1.84 1.56
CA ASN A 30 16.86 -2.57 0.87
C ASN A 30 15.55 -1.77 0.74
N CYS A 31 15.60 -0.47 1.03
CA CYS A 31 14.47 0.45 0.91
C CYS A 31 14.66 1.40 -0.27
N LEU A 32 13.63 1.50 -1.11
CA LEU A 32 13.61 2.36 -2.28
C LEU A 32 12.34 3.21 -2.28
N MET A 33 12.48 4.51 -2.50
CA MET A 33 11.37 5.39 -2.79
C MET A 33 11.24 5.58 -4.29
N LEU A 34 10.02 5.38 -4.80
CA LEU A 34 9.62 5.56 -6.18
C LEU A 34 8.63 6.73 -6.25
N SER A 35 9.09 7.89 -6.70
CA SER A 35 8.22 9.06 -6.86
C SER A 35 7.52 8.99 -8.22
N LEU A 36 6.18 8.87 -8.18
CA LEU A 36 5.34 8.69 -9.35
C LEU A 36 4.74 10.03 -9.78
N THR A 37 4.92 10.38 -11.05
CA THR A 37 4.33 11.60 -11.64
C THR A 37 3.60 11.24 -12.92
N GLY A 38 2.33 11.62 -13.02
CA GLY A 38 1.48 11.34 -14.18
C GLY A 38 0.33 10.40 -13.84
N TYR A 39 0.11 9.35 -14.61
CA TYR A 39 -0.99 8.41 -14.41
C TYR A 39 -0.57 6.97 -14.75
N ILE A 40 -1.28 6.00 -14.16
CA ILE A 40 -1.12 4.57 -14.47
C ILE A 40 -2.42 4.06 -15.03
N ASP A 41 -2.40 3.73 -16.32
CA ASP A 41 -3.55 3.19 -17.04
C ASP A 41 -3.31 1.75 -17.53
N THR A 42 -4.20 1.25 -18.36
CA THR A 42 -4.09 -0.10 -18.91
C THR A 42 -2.91 -0.23 -19.88
N TYR A 43 -2.53 0.87 -20.58
CA TYR A 43 -1.50 0.84 -21.60
C TYR A 43 -0.08 0.84 -21.01
N ASN A 44 0.14 1.62 -19.95
CA ASN A 44 1.47 1.75 -19.34
C ASN A 44 1.70 0.85 -18.11
N SER A 45 0.63 0.20 -17.61
CA SER A 45 0.76 -0.67 -16.42
C SER A 45 1.72 -1.84 -16.61
N ALA A 46 1.87 -2.37 -17.82
CA ALA A 46 2.83 -3.44 -18.12
C ALA A 46 4.29 -2.96 -18.02
N SER A 47 4.62 -1.79 -18.60
CA SER A 47 5.94 -1.18 -18.48
C SER A 47 6.25 -0.79 -17.04
N PHE A 48 5.28 -0.21 -16.33
CA PHE A 48 5.37 0.08 -14.89
C PHE A 48 5.69 -1.19 -14.09
N GLN A 49 4.99 -2.29 -14.38
CA GLN A 49 5.20 -3.55 -13.69
C GLN A 49 6.61 -4.09 -13.90
N LYS A 50 7.12 -4.08 -15.14
CA LYS A 50 8.47 -4.53 -15.46
C LYS A 50 9.54 -3.68 -14.77
N SER A 51 9.39 -2.35 -14.77
CA SER A 51 10.34 -1.45 -14.12
C SER A 51 10.43 -1.70 -12.62
N VAL A 52 9.29 -1.80 -11.92
CA VAL A 52 9.27 -2.07 -10.47
C VAL A 52 9.78 -3.47 -10.15
N GLN A 53 9.48 -4.45 -11.01
CA GLN A 53 9.99 -5.82 -10.85
C GLN A 53 11.52 -5.86 -10.86
N LYS A 54 12.19 -5.10 -11.74
CA LYS A 54 13.66 -4.96 -11.75
C LYS A 54 14.20 -4.40 -10.43
N ALA A 55 13.48 -3.47 -9.80
CA ALA A 55 13.87 -2.97 -8.48
C ALA A 55 13.77 -4.05 -7.40
N ILE A 56 12.72 -4.86 -7.43
CA ILE A 56 12.54 -5.98 -6.49
C ILE A 56 13.64 -7.03 -6.70
N GLU A 57 13.97 -7.37 -7.93
CA GLU A 57 15.05 -8.30 -8.30
C GLU A 57 16.44 -7.77 -7.90
N ALA A 58 16.63 -6.45 -7.89
CA ALA A 58 17.83 -5.81 -7.37
C ALA A 58 17.93 -5.80 -5.82
N GLY A 59 16.96 -6.42 -5.12
CA GLY A 59 16.97 -6.59 -3.66
C GLY A 59 16.22 -5.51 -2.88
N PHE A 60 15.51 -4.60 -3.54
CA PHE A 60 14.67 -3.62 -2.86
C PHE A 60 13.32 -4.24 -2.50
N ILE A 61 13.16 -4.62 -1.25
CA ILE A 61 11.95 -5.28 -0.75
C ILE A 61 11.08 -4.37 0.13
N LYS A 62 11.57 -3.19 0.49
CA LYS A 62 10.83 -2.15 1.19
C LYS A 62 10.59 -1.01 0.21
N LEU A 63 9.37 -0.90 -0.31
CA LEU A 63 9.05 0.06 -1.36
C LEU A 63 8.15 1.17 -0.82
N ILE A 64 8.54 2.42 -1.05
CA ILE A 64 7.73 3.61 -0.78
C ILE A 64 7.33 4.21 -2.13
N PHE A 65 6.05 4.13 -2.45
CA PHE A 65 5.50 4.82 -3.62
C PHE A 65 4.99 6.20 -3.21
N GLN A 66 5.74 7.23 -3.59
CA GLN A 66 5.30 8.62 -3.39
C GLN A 66 4.29 8.97 -4.49
N CYS A 67 3.04 9.20 -4.07
CA CYS A 67 1.88 9.30 -4.96
C CYS A 67 1.29 10.72 -5.04
N GLY A 68 1.93 11.73 -4.45
CA GLY A 68 1.43 13.11 -4.43
C GLY A 68 1.27 13.75 -5.81
N SER A 69 2.00 13.25 -6.83
CA SER A 69 1.89 13.67 -8.22
C SER A 69 1.27 12.60 -9.13
N LEU A 70 0.72 11.53 -8.57
CA LEU A 70 0.00 10.49 -9.29
C LEU A 70 -1.47 10.92 -9.46
N ASN A 71 -1.87 11.24 -10.70
CA ASN A 71 -3.16 11.85 -10.98
C ASN A 71 -4.30 10.87 -11.18
N TYR A 72 -3.98 9.65 -11.59
CA TYR A 72 -4.94 8.61 -11.87
C TYR A 72 -4.29 7.23 -11.79
N VAL A 73 -5.06 6.24 -11.37
CA VAL A 73 -4.68 4.83 -11.44
C VAL A 73 -5.88 3.99 -11.87
N SER A 74 -5.68 3.17 -12.90
CA SER A 74 -6.68 2.21 -13.36
C SER A 74 -6.74 0.97 -12.47
N SER A 75 -7.78 0.15 -12.63
CA SER A 75 -7.86 -1.16 -11.95
C SER A 75 -6.68 -2.07 -12.29
N THR A 76 -6.17 -2.01 -13.53
CA THR A 76 -4.96 -2.75 -13.95
C THR A 76 -3.71 -2.22 -13.22
N GLY A 77 -3.58 -0.90 -13.07
CA GLY A 77 -2.51 -0.29 -12.29
C GLY A 77 -2.55 -0.68 -10.82
N ILE A 78 -3.74 -0.73 -10.21
CA ILE A 78 -3.91 -1.24 -8.84
C ILE A 78 -3.50 -2.72 -8.75
N GLY A 79 -3.84 -3.52 -9.77
CA GLY A 79 -3.39 -4.91 -9.89
C GLY A 79 -1.86 -5.03 -9.86
N SER A 80 -1.15 -4.10 -10.51
CA SER A 80 0.32 -4.06 -10.47
C SER A 80 0.85 -3.84 -9.05
N PHE A 81 0.32 -2.89 -8.30
CA PHE A 81 0.70 -2.67 -6.90
C PHE A 81 0.43 -3.90 -6.03
N THR A 82 -0.67 -4.62 -6.28
CA THR A 82 -0.98 -5.87 -5.57
C THR A 82 0.03 -6.96 -5.88
N THR A 83 0.49 -7.04 -7.14
CA THR A 83 1.54 -7.99 -7.56
C THR A 83 2.86 -7.68 -6.85
N PHE A 84 3.26 -6.40 -6.79
CA PHE A 84 4.46 -5.99 -6.06
C PHE A 84 4.35 -6.31 -4.56
N LEU A 85 3.20 -6.02 -3.95
CA LEU A 85 2.98 -6.32 -2.53
C LEU A 85 3.18 -7.81 -2.24
N LYS A 86 2.63 -8.69 -3.07
CA LYS A 86 2.83 -10.15 -2.94
C LYS A 86 4.31 -10.52 -3.08
N ALA A 87 5.00 -9.96 -4.07
CA ALA A 87 6.41 -10.27 -4.33
C ALA A 87 7.32 -9.84 -3.18
N VAL A 88 7.16 -8.62 -2.64
CA VAL A 88 7.98 -8.14 -1.52
C VAL A 88 7.61 -8.81 -0.20
N LYS A 89 6.33 -9.10 0.04
CA LYS A 89 5.87 -9.84 1.24
C LYS A 89 6.47 -11.24 1.32
N ALA A 90 6.59 -11.93 0.20
CA ALA A 90 7.24 -13.25 0.13
C ALA A 90 8.72 -13.21 0.56
N GLN A 91 9.36 -12.04 0.46
CA GLN A 91 10.76 -11.80 0.86
C GLN A 91 10.88 -11.08 2.23
N GLY A 92 9.79 -10.95 2.98
CA GLY A 92 9.78 -10.25 4.28
C GLY A 92 9.74 -8.73 4.18
N GLY A 93 9.42 -8.20 3.00
CA GLY A 93 9.27 -6.78 2.74
C GLY A 93 7.84 -6.27 2.86
N ASP A 94 7.64 -5.02 2.49
CA ASP A 94 6.32 -4.37 2.46
C ASP A 94 6.29 -3.17 1.53
N ILE A 95 5.08 -2.67 1.28
CA ILE A 95 4.83 -1.47 0.47
C ILE A 95 4.15 -0.41 1.32
N ILE A 96 4.57 0.84 1.13
CA ILE A 96 3.91 2.04 1.63
C ILE A 96 3.49 2.91 0.45
N MET A 97 2.26 3.39 0.48
CA MET A 97 1.79 4.48 -0.36
C MET A 97 1.88 5.78 0.42
N LEU A 98 2.75 6.68 -0.03
CA LEU A 98 3.05 7.95 0.61
C LEU A 98 2.32 9.08 -0.12
N ASP A 99 1.67 9.97 0.65
CA ASP A 99 1.06 11.21 0.14
C ASP A 99 0.09 10.94 -1.03
N ILE A 100 -0.82 9.99 -0.84
CA ILE A 100 -1.76 9.60 -1.88
C ILE A 100 -2.84 10.66 -2.10
N GLN A 101 -3.08 11.06 -3.35
CA GLN A 101 -4.13 12.02 -3.66
C GLN A 101 -5.53 11.49 -3.35
N PRO A 102 -6.47 12.33 -2.86
CA PRO A 102 -7.82 11.90 -2.49
C PRO A 102 -8.54 11.12 -3.59
N LYS A 103 -8.46 11.59 -4.84
CA LYS A 103 -9.10 10.93 -5.99
C LYS A 103 -8.54 9.52 -6.29
N VAL A 104 -7.24 9.29 -6.05
CA VAL A 104 -6.61 7.97 -6.20
C VAL A 104 -6.98 7.08 -5.00
N TYR A 105 -7.03 7.65 -3.81
CA TYR A 105 -7.46 6.95 -2.61
C TYR A 105 -8.93 6.48 -2.70
N GLU A 106 -9.83 7.32 -3.23
CA GLU A 106 -11.23 6.94 -3.48
C GLU A 106 -11.34 5.72 -4.38
N VAL A 107 -10.55 5.64 -5.46
CA VAL A 107 -10.53 4.46 -6.34
C VAL A 107 -10.08 3.21 -5.58
N LEU A 108 -9.03 3.33 -4.75
CA LEU A 108 -8.59 2.22 -3.89
C LEU A 108 -9.67 1.77 -2.90
N GLN A 109 -10.41 2.72 -2.33
CA GLN A 109 -11.51 2.42 -1.41
C GLN A 109 -12.67 1.72 -2.12
N LEU A 110 -13.12 2.27 -3.25
CA LEU A 110 -14.23 1.71 -4.04
C LEU A 110 -13.96 0.27 -4.48
N LEU A 111 -12.72 -0.03 -4.83
CA LEU A 111 -12.28 -1.36 -5.24
C LEU A 111 -11.88 -2.27 -4.06
N GLY A 112 -11.96 -1.78 -2.81
CA GLY A 112 -11.64 -2.52 -1.61
C GLY A 112 -10.14 -2.76 -1.38
N PHE A 113 -9.26 -2.05 -2.10
CA PHE A 113 -7.80 -2.21 -2.00
C PHE A 113 -7.14 -1.34 -0.94
N SER A 114 -7.81 -0.31 -0.41
CA SER A 114 -7.22 0.61 0.58
C SER A 114 -6.70 -0.10 1.85
N ARG A 115 -7.28 -1.23 2.21
CA ARG A 115 -6.89 -2.04 3.37
C ARG A 115 -5.64 -2.91 3.16
N PHE A 116 -5.20 -3.09 1.92
CA PHE A 116 -4.05 -3.94 1.61
C PHE A 116 -2.73 -3.18 1.66
N PHE A 117 -2.79 -1.84 1.58
CA PHE A 117 -1.61 -0.99 1.52
C PHE A 117 -1.47 -0.17 2.80
N ASN A 118 -0.23 -0.02 3.27
CA ASN A 118 0.08 0.94 4.31
C ASN A 118 0.11 2.34 3.68
N ILE A 119 -0.77 3.24 4.14
CA ILE A 119 -0.86 4.61 3.65
C ILE A 119 -0.28 5.52 4.70
N LYS A 120 0.60 6.44 4.31
CA LYS A 120 1.27 7.42 5.16
C LYS A 120 1.22 8.78 4.50
N ASP A 121 1.15 9.82 5.33
CA ASP A 121 1.08 11.21 4.86
C ASP A 121 2.47 11.85 4.74
N ASN A 122 3.48 11.29 5.42
CA ASN A 122 4.84 11.82 5.42
C ASN A 122 5.90 10.71 5.38
N LEU A 123 7.11 11.10 4.99
CA LEU A 123 8.24 10.17 4.81
C LEU A 123 8.76 9.63 6.15
N ASP A 124 8.75 10.45 7.21
CA ASP A 124 9.28 10.04 8.52
C ASP A 124 8.47 8.90 9.12
N ASP A 125 7.14 8.94 9.01
CA ASP A 125 6.26 7.84 9.42
C ASP A 125 6.48 6.59 8.58
N SER A 126 6.77 6.75 7.30
CA SER A 126 7.10 5.64 6.40
C SER A 126 8.42 4.96 6.78
N ILE A 127 9.43 5.75 7.07
CA ILE A 127 10.74 5.24 7.54
C ILE A 127 10.60 4.57 8.90
N SER A 128 9.86 5.19 9.82
CA SER A 128 9.61 4.65 11.15
C SER A 128 8.88 3.30 11.09
N PHE A 129 7.89 3.17 10.21
CA PHE A 129 7.19 1.92 9.96
C PHE A 129 8.15 0.80 9.52
N PHE A 130 9.08 1.09 8.61
CA PHE A 130 10.04 0.09 8.15
C PHE A 130 11.17 -0.20 9.14
N ARG A 131 11.50 0.73 10.04
CA ARG A 131 12.52 0.54 11.09
C ARG A 131 11.99 -0.28 12.26
N SER A 132 10.75 -0.06 12.67
CA SER A 132 10.11 -0.82 13.74
C SER A 132 9.82 -2.28 13.35
N GLY A 133 10.18 -2.67 12.12
CA GLY A 133 9.76 -3.89 11.48
C GLY A 133 8.34 -3.68 10.92
N SER A 134 8.03 -4.19 9.74
CA SER A 134 6.64 -4.31 9.32
C SER A 134 5.94 -5.04 10.46
N ALA A 135 5.12 -4.34 11.22
CA ALA A 135 4.46 -4.91 12.37
C ALA A 135 3.54 -6.06 11.95
N LYS A 136 4.12 -7.25 11.85
CA LYS A 136 3.49 -8.44 12.38
C LYS A 136 3.55 -8.24 13.88
N ASP A 137 2.47 -7.74 14.41
CA ASP A 137 2.20 -7.47 15.82
C ASP A 137 2.02 -5.99 16.12
N THR A 138 1.02 -5.36 15.48
CA THR A 138 0.06 -4.78 16.38
C THR A 138 -0.72 -5.99 16.92
N THR A 139 -0.25 -6.56 17.98
CA THR A 139 -1.13 -7.16 18.96
C THR A 139 -2.12 -6.06 19.27
N ILE A 140 -3.25 -6.11 18.56
CA ILE A 140 -4.32 -5.15 18.80
C ILE A 140 -4.77 -5.49 20.21
N ILE A 141 -4.38 -4.61 21.15
CA ILE A 141 -4.77 -4.74 22.53
C ILE A 141 -6.28 -4.49 22.53
N PHE A 142 -7.04 -5.56 22.64
CA PHE A 142 -8.46 -5.45 22.98
C PHE A 142 -8.58 -4.90 24.41
N PRO A 143 -9.59 -4.08 24.68
CA PRO A 143 -10.77 -3.78 23.86
C PRO A 143 -10.55 -2.69 22.81
N LYS A 144 -11.06 -2.90 21.59
CA LYS A 144 -11.00 -1.96 20.48
C LYS A 144 -12.37 -1.45 20.09
N VAL A 145 -12.46 -0.17 19.74
CA VAL A 145 -13.68 0.39 19.14
C VAL A 145 -13.59 0.24 17.63
N VAL A 146 -14.56 -0.45 17.07
CA VAL A 146 -14.71 -0.67 15.62
C VAL A 146 -16.05 -0.11 15.15
N SER A 147 -16.14 0.23 13.86
CA SER A 147 -17.40 0.70 13.27
C SER A 147 -18.07 -0.44 12.50
N CYS A 148 -19.38 -0.59 12.67
CA CYS A 148 -20.16 -1.52 11.86
C CYS A 148 -20.14 -1.05 10.39
N PRO A 149 -19.79 -1.91 9.42
CA PRO A 149 -19.72 -1.51 8.01
C PRO A 149 -21.11 -1.28 7.38
N ILE A 150 -22.20 -1.67 8.06
CA ILE A 150 -23.56 -1.50 7.55
C ILE A 150 -24.20 -0.20 8.07
N CYS A 151 -24.15 0.05 9.38
CA CYS A 151 -24.85 1.19 10.01
C CYS A 151 -23.91 2.20 10.67
N TYR A 152 -22.61 1.99 10.55
CA TYR A 152 -21.54 2.84 11.11
C TYR A 152 -21.56 3.02 12.62
N LYS A 153 -22.41 2.26 13.34
CA LYS A 153 -22.42 2.27 14.80
C LYS A 153 -21.07 1.84 15.35
N LYS A 154 -20.54 2.59 16.30
CA LYS A 154 -19.33 2.22 17.03
C LYS A 154 -19.62 1.08 17.99
N LEU A 155 -18.84 0.01 17.91
CA LEU A 155 -18.95 -1.21 18.71
C LEU A 155 -17.64 -1.41 19.46
N LYS A 156 -17.72 -1.81 20.73
CA LYS A 156 -16.54 -2.15 21.51
C LYS A 156 -16.31 -3.66 21.42
N ALA A 157 -15.29 -4.05 20.68
CA ALA A 157 -14.85 -5.45 20.63
C ALA A 157 -13.86 -5.73 21.76
N THR A 158 -14.14 -6.75 22.55
CA THR A 158 -13.29 -7.16 23.69
C THR A 158 -12.26 -8.21 23.30
N LYS A 159 -12.45 -8.88 22.16
CA LYS A 159 -11.56 -9.91 21.58
C LYS A 159 -11.87 -10.06 20.08
N ALA A 160 -11.02 -10.79 19.36
CA ALA A 160 -11.33 -11.28 18.03
C ALA A 160 -12.48 -12.30 18.06
N GLY A 161 -13.27 -12.39 17.00
CA GLY A 161 -14.37 -13.34 16.88
C GLY A 161 -15.61 -12.78 16.18
N ARG A 162 -16.71 -13.53 16.27
CA ARG A 162 -17.99 -13.14 15.68
C ARG A 162 -18.81 -12.28 16.66
N PHE A 163 -19.32 -11.19 16.15
CA PHE A 163 -20.16 -10.24 16.91
C PHE A 163 -21.44 -9.95 16.14
N ARG A 164 -22.45 -9.56 16.87
CA ARG A 164 -23.69 -9.04 16.28
C ARG A 164 -23.78 -7.55 16.59
N CYS A 165 -23.98 -6.74 15.54
CA CYS A 165 -24.20 -5.32 15.73
C CYS A 165 -25.43 -5.06 16.60
N SER A 166 -25.29 -4.25 17.63
CA SER A 166 -26.40 -3.90 18.54
C SER A 166 -27.51 -3.14 17.83
N GLU A 167 -27.19 -2.39 16.79
CA GLU A 167 -28.13 -1.55 16.05
C GLU A 167 -28.81 -2.32 14.91
N CYS A 168 -28.07 -2.68 13.86
CA CYS A 168 -28.62 -3.29 12.64
C CYS A 168 -28.70 -4.82 12.69
N LYS A 169 -28.25 -5.47 13.78
CA LYS A 169 -28.25 -6.92 14.01
C LYS A 169 -27.37 -7.73 13.04
N SER A 170 -26.66 -7.10 12.11
CA SER A 170 -25.74 -7.78 11.20
C SER A 170 -24.66 -8.55 11.95
N ILE A 171 -24.27 -9.70 11.42
CA ILE A 171 -23.19 -10.50 11.97
C ILE A 171 -21.88 -9.94 11.40
N LEU A 172 -20.91 -9.75 12.28
CA LEU A 172 -19.60 -9.20 11.98
C LEU A 172 -18.55 -10.17 12.49
N THR A 173 -17.52 -10.42 11.72
CA THR A 173 -16.32 -11.11 12.19
C THR A 173 -15.20 -10.08 12.36
N ILE A 174 -14.59 -10.04 13.53
CA ILE A 174 -13.44 -9.19 13.84
C ILE A 174 -12.24 -10.11 13.97
N ASP A 175 -11.26 -9.94 13.10
CA ASP A 175 -10.05 -10.73 13.12
C ASP A 175 -9.08 -10.29 14.24
N GLU A 176 -7.98 -11.01 14.40
CA GLU A 176 -6.93 -10.72 15.38
C GLU A 176 -6.25 -9.36 15.13
N ASN A 177 -6.37 -8.83 13.91
CA ASN A 177 -5.88 -7.52 13.50
C ASN A 177 -6.95 -6.42 13.68
N GLY A 178 -8.13 -6.74 14.26
CA GLY A 178 -9.24 -5.80 14.44
C GLY A 178 -9.91 -5.38 13.16
N LEU A 179 -9.71 -6.10 12.05
CA LEU A 179 -10.42 -5.91 10.81
C LEU A 179 -11.85 -6.44 10.96
N VAL A 180 -12.82 -5.63 10.52
CA VAL A 180 -14.24 -6.00 10.59
C VAL A 180 -14.69 -6.50 9.23
N LEU A 181 -15.14 -7.74 9.18
CA LEU A 181 -15.71 -8.40 8.02
C LEU A 181 -17.21 -8.65 8.26
N LEU A 182 -18.01 -8.64 7.20
CA LEU A 182 -19.37 -9.17 7.25
C LEU A 182 -19.31 -10.70 7.34
N GLY A 183 -19.92 -11.26 8.35
CA GLY A 183 -19.95 -12.69 8.62
C GLY A 183 -21.01 -13.45 7.88
#